data_7a6f6c6015ac026040402f4e29fc9a71
#
_entry.id   7a6f6c6015ac026040402f4e29fc9a71
#
_cell.length_a   1.000
_cell.length_b   1.000
_cell.length_c   1.000
_cell.angle_alpha   90.00
_cell.angle_beta   90.00
_cell.angle_gamma   90.00
#
_symmetry.space_group_name_H-M   'P 1'
#
loop_
_entity.id
_entity.type
_entity.pdbx_description
1 polymer ?
#
loop_
_entity_poly.entity_id
_entity_poly.type
_entity_poly.pdbx_seq_one_letter_code
_entity_poly.pdbx_strand_id
1 'polypeptide(L)'
;MSVGSAGLGRNRPAQCGARDETPRSTPKPLRSIKKMTINEIQDEIIEEFSEIEDWMDRYQLIIDLGEEGDVLPASEKNESNLIDGCQSRVWIVCDQQADGTLVFRGESDALIVKGLVCLLLRVVNGHTPEEIRDADLYFIPKIGLAENLSPTRSNGLLAMIKRIKAYAVALSA
;
A
#
# COMPACT_ATOMS: atom_id res chain seq x y z
N MET A 1 -30.74 61.01 -53.50
CA MET A 1 -31.13 60.55 -52.96
C MET A 1 -30.63 59.65 -52.26
N SER A 2 -30.13 59.25 -51.44
CA SER A 2 -29.80 58.43 -50.85
C SER A 2 -29.68 57.94 -49.90
N VAL A 3 -29.32 57.55 -49.30
CA VAL A 3 -29.29 56.94 -48.55
C VAL A 3 -28.85 56.11 -47.74
N GLY A 4 -28.56 55.79 -47.44
CA GLY A 4 -28.00 54.90 -46.83
C GLY A 4 -27.69 54.49 -45.74
N SER A 5 -27.60 54.30 -45.06
CA SER A 5 -27.38 53.89 -44.05
C SER A 5 -27.09 52.89 -43.49
N ALA A 6 -26.48 52.66 -43.21
CA ALA A 6 -25.95 51.71 -42.78
C ALA A 6 -25.99 51.20 -41.58
N GLY A 7 -26.16 50.53 -41.31
CA GLY A 7 -26.36 49.95 -40.27
C GLY A 7 -25.41 49.36 -39.60
N LEU A 8 -24.91 49.43 -39.10
CA LEU A 8 -24.15 48.91 -38.47
C LEU A 8 -24.17 48.00 -37.64
N GLY A 9 -23.89 47.36 -37.62
CA GLY A 9 -23.91 46.29 -36.94
C GLY A 9 -23.09 46.26 -35.91
N ARG A 10 -23.20 46.36 -35.01
CA ARG A 10 -22.51 46.28 -34.14
C ARG A 10 -22.33 45.20 -33.62
N ASN A 11 -21.61 44.70 -33.55
CA ASN A 11 -21.35 43.60 -33.13
C ASN A 11 -20.84 43.58 -31.86
N ARG A 12 -21.30 43.20 -31.12
CA ARG A 12 -20.98 42.94 -30.01
C ARG A 12 -20.19 41.91 -29.83
N PRO A 13 -19.37 41.87 -29.15
CA PRO A 13 -18.50 40.85 -28.97
C PRO A 13 -19.05 39.97 -28.06
N ALA A 14 -18.85 39.04 -28.31
CA ALA A 14 -19.39 38.08 -27.63
C ALA A 14 -18.78 38.00 -26.41
N GLN A 15 -19.12 38.07 -25.56
CA GLN A 15 -18.69 37.90 -24.50
C GLN A 15 -18.44 36.75 -24.16
N CYS A 16 -17.71 36.20 -24.31
CA CYS A 16 -17.49 35.00 -24.14
C CYS A 16 -17.38 34.81 -22.91
N GLY A 17 -17.63 34.78 -22.40
CA GLY A 17 -17.64 34.47 -21.42
C GLY A 17 -17.31 33.76 -20.70
N ALA A 18 -17.40 33.71 -20.20
CA ALA A 18 -17.34 33.06 -19.45
C ALA A 18 -17.05 32.08 -18.99
N ARG A 19 -16.55 31.78 -18.76
CA ARG A 19 -16.29 30.83 -18.46
C ARG A 19 -16.46 30.44 -17.43
N ASP A 20 -16.66 29.97 -16.96
CA ASP A 20 -17.03 29.41 -16.12
C ASP A 20 -16.19 28.86 -15.47
N GLU A 21 -15.70 29.09 -15.05
CA GLU A 21 -14.98 28.67 -14.44
C GLU A 21 -15.32 28.00 -13.44
N THR A 22 -15.88 27.14 -13.51
CA THR A 22 -16.24 26.34 -12.63
C THR A 22 -15.09 25.96 -12.01
N PRO A 23 -15.04 26.02 -10.94
CA PRO A 23 -13.97 25.67 -10.26
C PRO A 23 -13.73 24.34 -10.26
N ARG A 24 -12.88 23.95 -10.73
CA ARG A 24 -12.61 22.76 -10.80
C ARG A 24 -12.31 22.50 -9.53
N SER A 25 -12.90 21.86 -8.89
CA SER A 25 -12.69 21.46 -7.71
C SER A 25 -11.33 21.14 -7.50
N THR A 26 -10.67 21.89 -6.90
CA THR A 26 -9.36 21.53 -6.68
C THR A 26 -9.44 20.47 -5.71
N PRO A 27 -8.73 19.54 -5.81
CA PRO A 27 -8.77 18.45 -4.92
C PRO A 27 -8.33 19.02 -3.60
N LYS A 28 -8.95 18.61 -2.56
CA LYS A 28 -8.63 19.02 -1.37
C LYS A 28 -7.23 18.80 -1.14
N PRO A 29 -6.50 19.58 -0.55
CA PRO A 29 -5.10 19.44 -0.38
C PRO A 29 -4.85 18.24 0.41
N LEU A 30 -3.90 17.52 -0.02
CA LEU A 30 -3.61 16.36 0.64
C LEU A 30 -3.23 16.55 2.03
N ARG A 31 -2.94 17.69 2.45
CA ARG A 31 -2.59 17.81 3.73
C ARG A 31 -3.64 17.45 4.66
N SER A 32 -4.76 17.33 4.29
CA SER A 32 -5.77 16.91 5.22
C SER A 32 -5.64 15.41 5.44
N ILE A 33 -4.81 14.70 4.68
CA ILE A 33 -4.71 13.30 4.87
C ILE A 33 -3.52 13.08 5.73
N LYS A 34 -3.74 12.85 6.99
CA LYS A 34 -2.64 12.61 7.88
C LYS A 34 -2.08 11.23 7.59
N LYS A 35 -0.78 11.11 7.51
CA LYS A 35 -0.16 9.83 7.31
C LYS A 35 -0.38 8.98 8.55
N MET A 36 -0.83 7.79 8.41
CA MET A 36 -1.06 6.89 9.52
C MET A 36 0.24 6.31 10.03
N THR A 37 0.35 6.19 11.33
CA THR A 37 1.50 5.54 11.95
C THR A 37 1.39 4.03 11.77
N ILE A 38 2.49 3.33 11.97
CA ILE A 38 2.49 1.86 11.91
C ILE A 38 1.45 1.30 12.88
N ASN A 39 1.35 1.84 14.07
CA ASN A 39 0.38 1.34 15.04
C ASN A 39 -1.06 1.63 14.63
N GLU A 40 -1.33 2.79 14.07
CA GLU A 40 -2.67 3.10 13.58
C GLU A 40 -3.10 2.14 12.48
N ILE A 41 -2.17 1.79 11.59
CA ILE A 41 -2.45 0.84 10.52
C ILE A 41 -2.73 -0.55 11.11
N GLN A 42 -1.95 -0.95 12.09
CA GLN A 42 -2.18 -2.24 12.75
C GLN A 42 -3.54 -2.29 13.42
N ASP A 43 -3.92 -1.21 14.09
CA ASP A 43 -5.21 -1.12 14.77
C ASP A 43 -6.36 -1.21 13.74
N GLU A 44 -6.19 -0.61 12.58
CA GLU A 44 -7.18 -0.69 11.52
C GLU A 44 -7.32 -2.13 11.01
N ILE A 45 -6.21 -2.83 10.82
CA ILE A 45 -6.23 -4.22 10.41
C ILE A 45 -6.91 -5.10 11.47
N ILE A 46 -6.60 -4.88 12.73
CA ILE A 46 -7.20 -5.62 13.83
C ILE A 46 -8.72 -5.40 13.83
N GLU A 47 -9.16 -4.18 13.61
CA GLU A 47 -10.57 -3.89 13.56
C GLU A 47 -11.25 -4.58 12.39
N GLU A 48 -10.64 -4.53 11.21
CA GLU A 48 -11.18 -5.22 10.03
C GLU A 48 -11.37 -6.72 10.28
N PHE A 49 -10.37 -7.35 10.88
CA PHE A 49 -10.45 -8.79 11.14
C PHE A 49 -11.35 -9.13 12.32
N SER A 50 -11.55 -8.19 13.25
CA SER A 50 -12.42 -8.45 14.39
C SER A 50 -13.88 -8.64 14.00
N GLU A 51 -14.26 -8.13 12.84
CA GLU A 51 -15.63 -8.29 12.37
C GLU A 51 -15.87 -9.66 11.75
N ILE A 52 -14.81 -10.42 11.55
CA ILE A 52 -14.89 -11.75 10.96
C ILE A 52 -14.60 -12.77 12.05
N GLU A 53 -15.61 -13.48 12.47
CA GLU A 53 -15.43 -14.42 13.58
C GLU A 53 -14.81 -15.74 13.18
N ASP A 54 -15.16 -16.25 12.00
CA ASP A 54 -14.68 -17.55 11.59
C ASP A 54 -13.31 -17.46 10.99
N TRP A 55 -12.40 -18.30 11.45
CA TRP A 55 -11.03 -18.32 10.93
C TRP A 55 -10.98 -18.61 9.42
N MET A 56 -11.86 -19.46 8.93
CA MET A 56 -11.85 -19.78 7.49
C MET A 56 -12.17 -18.55 6.65
N ASP A 57 -13.05 -17.69 7.16
CA ASP A 57 -13.37 -16.44 6.46
C ASP A 57 -12.21 -15.46 6.54
N ARG A 58 -11.48 -15.43 7.65
CA ARG A 58 -10.27 -14.62 7.76
C ARG A 58 -9.20 -15.13 6.80
N TYR A 59 -9.07 -16.44 6.70
CA TYR A 59 -8.14 -17.08 5.80
C TYR A 59 -8.45 -16.67 4.34
N GLN A 60 -9.72 -16.70 3.98
CA GLN A 60 -10.14 -16.30 2.64
C GLN A 60 -9.85 -14.82 2.38
N LEU A 61 -10.08 -13.97 3.36
CA LEU A 61 -9.75 -12.55 3.23
C LEU A 61 -8.26 -12.36 2.96
N ILE A 62 -7.40 -13.11 3.65
CA ILE A 62 -5.97 -13.03 3.44
C ILE A 62 -5.61 -13.45 2.01
N ILE A 63 -6.21 -14.52 1.51
CA ILE A 63 -5.99 -14.96 0.14
C ILE A 63 -6.42 -13.88 -0.86
N ASP A 64 -7.59 -13.29 -0.63
CA ASP A 64 -8.10 -12.24 -1.51
C ASP A 64 -7.17 -11.02 -1.55
N LEU A 65 -6.60 -10.65 -0.41
CA LEU A 65 -5.62 -9.58 -0.34
C LEU A 65 -4.37 -9.93 -1.16
N GLY A 66 -3.98 -11.18 -1.13
CA GLY A 66 -2.84 -11.64 -1.93
C GLY A 66 -3.11 -11.56 -3.42
N GLU A 67 -4.33 -11.86 -3.84
CA GLU A 67 -4.68 -11.79 -5.25
C GLU A 67 -4.63 -10.36 -5.79
N GLU A 68 -4.91 -9.41 -4.93
CA GLU A 68 -4.84 -8.00 -5.31
C GLU A 68 -3.44 -7.42 -5.18
N GLY A 69 -2.50 -8.19 -4.66
CA GLY A 69 -1.16 -7.70 -4.39
C GLY A 69 -0.32 -7.53 -5.63
N ASP A 70 0.88 -7.00 -5.41
CA ASP A 70 1.80 -6.72 -6.49
C ASP A 70 2.29 -7.97 -7.19
N VAL A 71 2.67 -7.81 -8.44
CA VAL A 71 3.31 -8.87 -9.20
C VAL A 71 4.71 -8.38 -9.52
N LEU A 72 5.70 -9.11 -9.11
CA LEU A 72 7.08 -8.76 -9.38
C LEU A 72 7.51 -9.23 -10.77
N PRO A 73 8.32 -8.46 -11.49
CA PRO A 73 8.85 -8.93 -12.76
C PRO A 73 9.82 -10.08 -12.52
N ALA A 74 9.96 -10.93 -13.51
CA ALA A 74 10.82 -12.10 -13.39
C ALA A 74 12.26 -11.73 -12.99
N SER A 75 12.74 -10.57 -13.40
CA SER A 75 14.09 -10.14 -13.07
C SER A 75 14.27 -9.88 -11.57
N GLU A 76 13.19 -9.60 -10.86
CA GLU A 76 13.24 -9.37 -9.42
C GLU A 76 12.95 -10.64 -8.62
N LYS A 77 12.50 -11.70 -9.27
CA LYS A 77 12.28 -12.98 -8.60
C LYS A 77 13.56 -13.79 -8.66
N ASN A 78 14.59 -13.27 -8.05
CA ASN A 78 15.90 -13.89 -8.05
C ASN A 78 16.31 -14.33 -6.64
N GLU A 79 17.44 -14.99 -6.54
CA GLU A 79 17.90 -15.52 -5.27
C GLU A 79 18.23 -14.44 -4.24
N SER A 80 18.65 -13.27 -4.67
CA SER A 80 18.96 -12.21 -3.73
C SER A 80 17.70 -11.71 -3.01
N ASN A 81 16.57 -11.78 -3.67
CA ASN A 81 15.31 -11.31 -3.12
C ASN A 81 14.50 -12.45 -2.48
N LEU A 82 14.95 -13.68 -2.66
CA LEU A 82 14.27 -14.84 -2.11
C LEU A 82 14.50 -14.89 -0.61
N ILE A 83 13.45 -15.17 0.13
CA ILE A 83 13.54 -15.28 1.58
C ILE A 83 13.83 -16.73 1.96
N ASP A 84 14.89 -16.92 2.70
CA ASP A 84 15.23 -18.26 3.19
C ASP A 84 14.35 -18.61 4.38
N GLY A 85 14.09 -19.86 4.55
CA GLY A 85 13.31 -20.31 5.71
C GLY A 85 11.83 -20.45 5.46
N CYS A 86 11.38 -20.17 4.23
CA CYS A 86 10.00 -20.37 3.85
C CYS A 86 9.89 -21.62 3.00
N GLN A 87 8.84 -22.40 3.20
CA GLN A 87 8.60 -23.56 2.39
C GLN A 87 8.14 -23.14 0.99
N SER A 88 7.36 -22.08 0.91
CA SER A 88 6.95 -21.47 -0.35
C SER A 88 8.01 -20.47 -0.77
N ARG A 89 8.07 -20.18 -2.05
CA ARG A 89 8.99 -19.15 -2.51
C ARG A 89 8.38 -17.79 -2.23
N VAL A 90 9.14 -16.94 -1.58
CA VAL A 90 8.73 -15.58 -1.26
C VAL A 90 9.86 -14.65 -1.64
N TRP A 91 9.56 -13.62 -2.39
CA TRP A 91 10.53 -12.60 -2.76
C TRP A 91 10.07 -11.27 -2.20
N ILE A 92 10.98 -10.52 -1.60
CA ILE A 92 10.72 -9.17 -1.09
C ILE A 92 11.80 -8.24 -1.59
N VAL A 93 11.37 -7.13 -2.17
CA VAL A 93 12.25 -6.09 -2.69
C VAL A 93 11.99 -4.83 -1.88
N CYS A 94 13.02 -4.08 -1.56
CA CYS A 94 12.91 -2.85 -0.80
C CYS A 94 13.50 -1.69 -1.60
N ASP A 95 12.74 -0.62 -1.75
CA ASP A 95 13.19 0.60 -2.40
C ASP A 95 13.12 1.75 -1.40
N GLN A 96 14.19 2.52 -1.30
CA GLN A 96 14.18 3.71 -0.45
C GLN A 96 13.73 4.90 -1.28
N GLN A 97 12.77 5.64 -0.78
CA GLN A 97 12.22 6.78 -1.48
C GLN A 97 13.04 8.04 -1.21
N ALA A 98 12.81 9.08 -2.02
CA ALA A 98 13.55 10.33 -1.90
C ALA A 98 13.39 10.97 -0.51
N ASP A 99 12.27 10.75 0.15
CA ASP A 99 12.02 11.31 1.47
C ASP A 99 12.59 10.43 2.59
N GLY A 100 13.30 9.37 2.24
CA GLY A 100 13.90 8.48 3.23
C GLY A 100 13.03 7.32 3.67
N THR A 101 11.77 7.28 3.29
CA THR A 101 10.89 6.18 3.66
C THR A 101 11.17 4.96 2.79
N LEU A 102 10.75 3.79 3.27
CA LEU A 102 10.94 2.55 2.55
C LEU A 102 9.61 2.07 1.96
N VAL A 103 9.69 1.52 0.77
CA VAL A 103 8.56 0.88 0.12
C VAL A 103 9.01 -0.52 -0.27
N PHE A 104 8.27 -1.50 0.17
CA PHE A 104 8.55 -2.89 -0.12
C PHE A 104 7.58 -3.40 -1.16
N ARG A 105 8.03 -4.31 -2.00
CA ARG A 105 7.18 -5.03 -2.93
C ARG A 105 7.48 -6.49 -2.71
N GLY A 106 6.49 -7.32 -2.78
CA GLY A 106 6.69 -8.74 -2.52
C GLY A 106 5.71 -9.61 -3.25
N GLU A 107 6.10 -10.85 -3.45
CA GLU A 107 5.26 -11.84 -4.10
C GLU A 107 5.61 -13.22 -3.59
N SER A 108 4.68 -14.15 -3.73
CA SER A 108 4.91 -15.55 -3.39
C SER A 108 4.19 -16.44 -4.39
N ASP A 109 4.66 -17.66 -4.52
CA ASP A 109 4.01 -18.67 -5.36
C ASP A 109 2.86 -19.37 -4.62
N ALA A 110 2.63 -19.07 -3.35
CA ALA A 110 1.51 -19.62 -2.59
C ALA A 110 0.54 -18.49 -2.24
N LEU A 111 -0.73 -18.67 -2.53
CA LEU A 111 -1.73 -17.62 -2.35
C LEU A 111 -1.83 -17.09 -0.93
N ILE A 112 -1.90 -17.97 0.06
CA ILE A 112 -2.02 -17.52 1.45
C ILE A 112 -0.76 -16.77 1.89
N VAL A 113 0.40 -17.22 1.44
CA VAL A 113 1.65 -16.57 1.81
C VAL A 113 1.73 -15.20 1.15
N LYS A 114 1.26 -15.09 -0.09
CA LYS A 114 1.22 -13.79 -0.77
C LYS A 114 0.32 -12.82 -0.01
N GLY A 115 -0.79 -13.29 0.54
CA GLY A 115 -1.67 -12.47 1.38
C GLY A 115 -0.98 -12.02 2.66
N LEU A 116 -0.21 -12.89 3.28
CA LEU A 116 0.57 -12.52 4.47
C LEU A 116 1.62 -11.46 4.15
N VAL A 117 2.27 -11.59 3.00
CA VAL A 117 3.21 -10.58 2.52
C VAL A 117 2.48 -9.24 2.38
N CYS A 118 1.31 -9.24 1.74
CA CYS A 118 0.54 -8.01 1.54
C CYS A 118 0.16 -7.35 2.86
N LEU A 119 -0.23 -8.11 3.86
CA LEU A 119 -0.53 -7.56 5.18
C LEU A 119 0.69 -6.93 5.84
N LEU A 120 1.83 -7.61 5.79
CA LEU A 120 3.06 -7.06 6.36
C LEU A 120 3.45 -5.78 5.66
N LEU A 121 3.40 -5.77 4.33
CA LEU A 121 3.80 -4.60 3.56
C LEU A 121 2.84 -3.43 3.77
N ARG A 122 1.56 -3.70 3.96
CA ARG A 122 0.59 -2.65 4.26
C ARG A 122 0.98 -1.91 5.54
N VAL A 123 1.50 -2.63 6.53
CA VAL A 123 1.88 -2.04 7.82
C VAL A 123 3.16 -1.22 7.69
N VAL A 124 4.15 -1.70 6.96
CA VAL A 124 5.48 -1.08 6.96
C VAL A 124 5.75 -0.09 5.83
N ASN A 125 5.01 -0.18 4.73
CA ASN A 125 5.28 0.69 3.58
C ASN A 125 5.07 2.17 3.90
N GLY A 126 5.97 2.98 3.39
CA GLY A 126 5.86 4.43 3.54
C GLY A 126 6.36 4.96 4.87
N HIS A 127 7.07 4.17 5.63
CA HIS A 127 7.61 4.57 6.92
C HIS A 127 9.14 4.62 6.88
N THR A 128 9.73 5.31 7.84
CA THR A 128 11.20 5.43 7.88
C THR A 128 11.82 4.12 8.34
N PRO A 129 13.08 3.89 8.00
CA PRO A 129 13.78 2.70 8.48
C PRO A 129 13.71 2.55 10.01
N GLU A 130 13.83 3.65 10.73
CA GLU A 130 13.79 3.61 12.19
C GLU A 130 12.44 3.19 12.71
N GLU A 131 11.36 3.70 12.11
CA GLU A 131 10.01 3.33 12.51
C GLU A 131 9.77 1.85 12.29
N ILE A 132 10.25 1.32 11.17
CA ILE A 132 10.07 -0.10 10.83
C ILE A 132 10.93 -0.97 11.75
N ARG A 133 12.17 -0.57 11.98
CA ARG A 133 13.08 -1.31 12.83
C ARG A 133 12.51 -1.47 14.25
N ASP A 134 11.95 -0.39 14.77
CA ASP A 134 11.46 -0.37 16.14
C ASP A 134 10.01 -0.82 16.32
N ALA A 135 9.32 -1.11 15.22
CA ALA A 135 7.92 -1.50 15.27
C ALA A 135 7.72 -2.87 15.93
N ASP A 136 6.69 -2.93 16.75
CA ASP A 136 6.23 -4.19 17.31
C ASP A 136 5.01 -4.59 16.49
N LEU A 137 5.07 -5.72 15.82
CA LEU A 137 3.99 -6.16 14.93
C LEU A 137 2.93 -6.94 15.70
N TYR A 138 2.24 -6.26 16.56
CA TYR A 138 1.25 -6.88 17.45
C TYR A 138 -0.05 -7.30 16.74
N PHE A 139 -0.27 -6.85 15.51
CA PHE A 139 -1.47 -7.26 14.79
C PHE A 139 -1.48 -8.78 14.51
N ILE A 140 -0.30 -9.37 14.38
CA ILE A 140 -0.18 -10.78 14.02
C ILE A 140 -0.90 -11.69 15.01
N PRO A 141 -0.60 -11.65 16.30
CA PRO A 141 -1.35 -12.47 17.25
C PRO A 141 -2.79 -11.98 17.41
N LYS A 142 -3.02 -10.70 17.26
CA LYS A 142 -4.36 -10.13 17.47
C LYS A 142 -5.38 -10.60 16.43
N ILE A 143 -4.94 -10.84 15.21
CA ILE A 143 -5.88 -11.33 14.18
C ILE A 143 -5.90 -12.87 14.12
N GLY A 144 -5.20 -13.52 15.02
CA GLY A 144 -5.24 -14.98 15.13
C GLY A 144 -4.22 -15.74 14.28
N LEU A 145 -3.26 -15.06 13.69
CA LEU A 145 -2.25 -15.74 12.87
C LEU A 145 -1.35 -16.64 13.68
N ALA A 146 -1.00 -16.21 14.88
CA ALA A 146 -0.08 -17.00 15.71
C ALA A 146 -0.67 -18.36 16.07
N GLU A 147 -1.98 -18.44 16.21
CA GLU A 147 -2.64 -19.65 16.64
C GLU A 147 -3.12 -20.54 15.52
N ASN A 148 -3.39 -19.95 14.37
CA ASN A 148 -4.04 -20.66 13.29
C ASN A 148 -3.14 -21.02 12.10
N LEU A 149 -1.93 -20.52 12.06
CA LEU A 149 -1.00 -20.91 11.01
C LEU A 149 -0.25 -22.19 11.42
N SER A 150 0.05 -23.03 10.44
CA SER A 150 0.88 -24.20 10.71
C SER A 150 2.28 -23.72 11.14
N PRO A 151 3.03 -24.55 11.85
CA PRO A 151 4.38 -24.17 12.25
C PRO A 151 5.28 -23.74 11.07
N THR A 152 5.13 -24.39 9.93
CA THR A 152 5.89 -24.04 8.75
C THR A 152 5.56 -22.65 8.25
N ARG A 153 4.28 -22.30 8.24
CA ARG A 153 3.86 -20.96 7.80
C ARG A 153 4.23 -19.90 8.82
N SER A 154 4.15 -20.24 10.09
CA SER A 154 4.58 -19.30 11.15
C SER A 154 6.07 -19.00 11.02
N ASN A 155 6.87 -20.01 10.73
CA ASN A 155 8.31 -19.82 10.53
C ASN A 155 8.58 -18.96 9.31
N GLY A 156 7.82 -19.18 8.23
CA GLY A 156 7.92 -18.35 7.02
C GLY A 156 7.58 -16.90 7.30
N LEU A 157 6.53 -16.67 8.09
CA LEU A 157 6.12 -15.31 8.47
C LEU A 157 7.23 -14.62 9.26
N LEU A 158 7.83 -15.34 10.20
CA LEU A 158 8.95 -14.79 10.97
C LEU A 158 10.14 -14.46 10.07
N ALA A 159 10.42 -15.31 9.09
CA ALA A 159 11.50 -15.07 8.13
C ALA A 159 11.26 -13.79 7.32
N MET A 160 10.01 -13.55 6.92
CA MET A 160 9.64 -12.34 6.20
C MET A 160 9.85 -11.11 7.08
N ILE A 161 9.41 -11.18 8.33
CA ILE A 161 9.57 -10.09 9.29
C ILE A 161 11.05 -9.78 9.49
N LYS A 162 11.86 -10.82 9.63
CA LYS A 162 13.29 -10.64 9.81
C LYS A 162 13.92 -9.95 8.60
N ARG A 163 13.51 -10.32 7.41
CA ARG A 163 14.04 -9.71 6.19
C ARG A 163 13.66 -8.24 6.10
N ILE A 164 12.41 -7.92 6.40
CA ILE A 164 11.94 -6.53 6.39
C ILE A 164 12.72 -5.71 7.40
N LYS A 165 12.88 -6.23 8.61
CA LYS A 165 13.64 -5.51 9.65
C LYS A 165 15.12 -5.41 9.32
N ALA A 166 15.67 -6.40 8.66
CA ALA A 166 17.07 -6.34 8.23
C ALA A 166 17.29 -5.22 7.21
N TYR A 167 16.37 -5.03 6.28
CA TYR A 167 16.44 -3.89 5.36
C TYR A 167 16.37 -2.57 6.14
N ALA A 168 15.47 -2.51 7.11
CA ALA A 168 15.32 -1.29 7.92
C ALA A 168 16.59 -0.97 8.71
N VAL A 169 17.21 -1.96 9.29
CA VAL A 169 18.46 -1.77 10.02
C VAL A 169 19.57 -1.32 9.07
N ALA A 170 19.67 -1.95 7.91
CA ALA A 170 20.72 -1.64 6.95
C ALA A 170 20.58 -0.21 6.38
N LEU A 171 19.35 0.28 6.26
CA LEU A 171 19.06 1.58 5.67
C LEU A 171 18.83 2.68 6.71
N SER A 172 18.83 2.34 7.99
CA SER A 172 18.71 3.36 9.01
C SER A 172 20.07 4.00 9.18
N ALA A 173 20.07 5.30 9.22
CA ALA A 173 21.34 6.02 9.24
C ALA A 173 21.88 6.16 10.62
#